data_60c6d1c7ab1bc6deba085b4c304bae72
#
_entry.id   60c6d1c7ab1bc6deba085b4c304bae72
#
_cell.length_a   1.000
_cell.length_b   1.000
_cell.length_c   1.000
_cell.angle_alpha   90.00
_cell.angle_beta   90.00
_cell.angle_gamma   90.00
#
_symmetry.space_group_name_H-M   'P 1'
#
loop_
_entity.id
_entity.type
_entity.pdbx_description
1 polymer ?
#
loop_
_entity_poly.entity_id
_entity_poly.type
_entity_poly.pdbx_seq_one_letter_code
_entity_poly.pdbx_strand_id
1 'polypeptide(L)'
;MESDNYRKTRAGITLFDQAAFEGMHRAGAVAARILDEIAPHVFPGQTTAIINAFIEDQVRAAGAVSATIGYKGYQHGSCISVNHVVCHGIPSDKKLKEGDILNVDVTVIVDGWYGDTSRMYVCLLYTSPSPRDVRS
;
A
#
# COMPACT_ATOMS: atom_id res chain seq x y z
N MET A 1 19.71 -2.84 -2.91
CA MET A 1 20.04 -2.04 -1.72
C MET A 1 21.41 -2.41 -1.21
N GLU A 2 22.22 -1.40 -0.91
CA GLU A 2 23.63 -1.60 -0.58
C GLU A 2 23.84 -1.73 0.91
N SER A 3 23.19 -2.68 1.53
CA SER A 3 23.23 -2.81 2.99
C SER A 3 24.61 -3.18 3.52
N ASP A 4 25.45 -3.80 2.69
CA ASP A 4 26.77 -4.24 3.12
C ASP A 4 27.71 -3.08 3.44
N ASN A 5 27.40 -1.88 2.96
CA ASN A 5 28.23 -0.71 3.16
C ASN A 5 27.91 0.06 4.42
N TYR A 6 26.93 -0.38 5.20
CA TYR A 6 26.54 0.34 6.40
C TYR A 6 27.25 -0.20 7.62
N ARG A 7 27.56 0.71 8.55
CA ARG A 7 28.17 0.33 9.80
C ARG A 7 27.20 -0.47 10.66
N LYS A 8 27.71 -1.30 11.50
CA LYS A 8 26.90 -2.11 12.40
C LYS A 8 27.37 -1.94 13.83
N THR A 9 26.43 -2.09 14.77
CA THR A 9 26.75 -2.12 16.18
C THR A 9 27.39 -3.47 16.53
N ARG A 10 27.89 -3.59 17.76
CA ARG A 10 28.44 -4.87 18.22
C ARG A 10 27.42 -6.00 18.13
N ALA A 11 26.15 -5.70 18.28
CA ALA A 11 25.08 -6.70 18.20
C ALA A 11 24.73 -7.04 16.74
N GLY A 12 25.37 -6.43 15.76
CA GLY A 12 25.09 -6.69 14.36
C GLY A 12 23.96 -5.85 13.80
N ILE A 13 23.49 -4.87 14.54
CA ILE A 13 22.40 -3.98 14.06
C ILE A 13 22.95 -3.00 13.05
N THR A 14 22.33 -2.94 11.88
CA THR A 14 22.72 -2.02 10.83
C THR A 14 22.44 -0.58 11.22
N LEU A 15 23.42 0.30 11.05
CA LEU A 15 23.28 1.72 11.28
C LEU A 15 23.17 2.42 9.93
N PHE A 16 22.01 3.05 9.68
CA PHE A 16 21.73 3.73 8.43
C PHE A 16 22.18 5.19 8.51
N ASP A 17 22.72 5.71 7.40
CA ASP A 17 23.12 7.10 7.30
C ASP A 17 21.96 7.96 6.78
N GLN A 18 22.24 9.25 6.55
CA GLN A 18 21.23 10.20 6.08
C GLN A 18 20.67 9.80 4.72
N ALA A 19 21.52 9.32 3.80
CA ALA A 19 21.05 8.92 2.48
C ALA A 19 20.09 7.75 2.56
N ALA A 20 20.32 6.81 3.48
CA ALA A 20 19.43 5.68 3.68
C ALA A 20 18.07 6.14 4.21
N PHE A 21 18.07 7.07 5.17
CA PHE A 21 16.79 7.60 5.68
C PHE A 21 16.03 8.33 4.59
N GLU A 22 16.71 9.09 3.75
CA GLU A 22 16.04 9.78 2.64
C GLU A 22 15.47 8.79 1.63
N GLY A 23 16.19 7.70 1.35
CA GLY A 23 15.70 6.66 0.45
C GLY A 23 14.45 5.99 0.99
N MET A 24 14.46 5.62 2.26
CA MET A 24 13.30 5.01 2.89
C MET A 24 12.13 5.99 2.95
N HIS A 25 12.42 7.26 3.19
CA HIS A 25 11.37 8.28 3.24
C HIS A 25 10.70 8.45 1.87
N ARG A 26 11.49 8.45 0.79
CA ARG A 26 10.93 8.54 -0.56
C ARG A 26 10.02 7.35 -0.88
N ALA A 27 10.47 6.14 -0.53
CA ALA A 27 9.68 4.94 -0.76
C ALA A 27 8.38 4.98 0.06
N GLY A 28 8.46 5.39 1.32
CA GLY A 28 7.27 5.55 2.15
C GLY A 28 6.31 6.60 1.61
N ALA A 29 6.83 7.69 1.08
CA ALA A 29 6.00 8.75 0.51
C ALA A 29 5.25 8.25 -0.73
N VAL A 30 5.90 7.43 -1.57
CA VAL A 30 5.24 6.84 -2.73
C VAL A 30 4.08 5.95 -2.29
N ALA A 31 4.33 5.08 -1.31
CA ALA A 31 3.28 4.18 -0.82
C ALA A 31 2.12 4.97 -0.21
N ALA A 32 2.41 6.00 0.58
CA ALA A 32 1.38 6.82 1.21
C ALA A 32 0.55 7.57 0.17
N ARG A 33 1.20 8.10 -0.87
CA ARG A 33 0.47 8.79 -1.94
C ARG A 33 -0.48 7.84 -2.67
N ILE A 34 -0.03 6.62 -2.93
CA ILE A 34 -0.89 5.63 -3.58
C ILE A 34 -2.13 5.37 -2.73
N LEU A 35 -1.96 5.23 -1.42
CA LEU A 35 -3.09 5.03 -0.52
C LEU A 35 -4.04 6.23 -0.51
N ASP A 36 -3.51 7.45 -0.61
CA ASP A 36 -4.36 8.62 -0.74
C ASP A 36 -5.20 8.57 -2.01
N GLU A 37 -4.63 8.09 -3.10
CA GLU A 37 -5.30 8.06 -4.39
C GLU A 37 -6.32 6.94 -4.51
N ILE A 38 -6.26 5.95 -3.64
CA ILE A 38 -7.22 4.84 -3.64
C ILE A 38 -8.61 5.30 -3.15
N ALA A 39 -8.66 6.28 -2.27
CA ALA A 39 -9.91 6.62 -1.57
C ALA A 39 -11.11 6.77 -2.49
N PRO A 40 -11.04 7.46 -3.65
CA PRO A 40 -12.20 7.56 -4.54
C PRO A 40 -12.61 6.25 -5.19
N HIS A 41 -11.76 5.23 -5.11
CA HIS A 41 -12.03 3.93 -5.72
C HIS A 41 -12.70 2.97 -4.75
N VAL A 42 -12.88 3.36 -3.50
CA VAL A 42 -13.53 2.54 -2.48
C VAL A 42 -15.00 2.93 -2.43
N PHE A 43 -15.84 2.16 -3.10
CA PHE A 43 -17.28 2.42 -3.14
C PHE A 43 -18.04 1.10 -3.29
N PRO A 44 -19.34 1.08 -2.93
CA PRO A 44 -20.12 -0.15 -3.05
C PRO A 44 -20.19 -0.62 -4.50
N GLY A 45 -19.97 -1.91 -4.71
CA GLY A 45 -19.94 -2.51 -6.03
C GLY A 45 -18.56 -2.61 -6.63
N GLN A 46 -17.55 -1.89 -6.09
CA GLN A 46 -16.19 -2.00 -6.55
C GLN A 46 -15.59 -3.33 -6.11
N THR A 47 -14.71 -3.91 -6.92
CA THR A 47 -14.03 -5.15 -6.55
C THR A 47 -12.64 -4.82 -5.99
N THR A 48 -12.16 -5.69 -5.10
CA THR A 48 -10.81 -5.51 -4.56
C THR A 48 -9.77 -5.75 -5.64
N ALA A 49 -10.07 -6.59 -6.63
CA ALA A 49 -9.16 -6.80 -7.77
C ALA A 49 -8.92 -5.52 -8.55
N ILE A 50 -9.96 -4.71 -8.76
CA ILE A 50 -9.81 -3.43 -9.48
C ILE A 50 -8.99 -2.45 -8.66
N ILE A 51 -9.22 -2.41 -7.35
CA ILE A 51 -8.41 -1.56 -6.47
C ILE A 51 -6.96 -1.97 -6.55
N ASN A 52 -6.68 -3.27 -6.51
CA ASN A 52 -5.31 -3.76 -6.64
C ASN A 52 -4.70 -3.39 -7.99
N ALA A 53 -5.46 -3.50 -9.08
CA ALA A 53 -4.96 -3.13 -10.41
C ALA A 53 -4.59 -1.65 -10.45
N PHE A 54 -5.40 -0.79 -9.82
CA PHE A 54 -5.08 0.63 -9.73
C PHE A 54 -3.79 0.84 -8.95
N ILE A 55 -3.61 0.13 -7.85
CA ILE A 55 -2.39 0.22 -7.05
C ILE A 55 -1.17 -0.16 -7.90
N GLU A 56 -1.26 -1.27 -8.62
CA GLU A 56 -0.14 -1.73 -9.44
C GLU A 56 0.19 -0.73 -10.54
N ASP A 57 -0.83 -0.10 -11.14
CA ASP A 57 -0.61 0.94 -12.13
C ASP A 57 0.10 2.15 -11.54
N GLN A 58 -0.29 2.55 -10.34
CA GLN A 58 0.33 3.70 -9.67
C GLN A 58 1.77 3.39 -9.27
N VAL A 59 2.05 2.17 -8.87
CA VAL A 59 3.41 1.75 -8.56
C VAL A 59 4.29 1.87 -9.81
N ARG A 60 3.81 1.37 -10.94
CA ARG A 60 4.55 1.48 -12.20
C ARG A 60 4.74 2.93 -12.62
N ALA A 61 3.70 3.74 -12.49
CA ALA A 61 3.77 5.15 -12.87
C ALA A 61 4.80 5.92 -12.05
N ALA A 62 5.04 5.48 -10.82
CA ALA A 62 6.02 6.09 -9.94
C ALA A 62 7.43 5.58 -10.20
N GLY A 63 7.60 4.65 -11.13
CA GLY A 63 8.92 4.03 -11.37
C GLY A 63 9.33 3.08 -10.27
N ALA A 64 8.39 2.61 -9.47
CA ALA A 64 8.65 1.72 -8.35
C ALA A 64 8.31 0.29 -8.70
N VAL A 65 8.57 -0.62 -7.78
CA VAL A 65 8.27 -2.04 -7.92
C VAL A 65 7.46 -2.46 -6.70
N SER A 66 6.43 -3.30 -6.93
CA SER A 66 5.67 -3.88 -5.84
C SER A 66 6.49 -4.98 -5.18
N ALA A 67 6.80 -4.83 -3.91
CA ALA A 67 7.62 -5.79 -3.19
C ALA A 67 6.87 -7.10 -2.92
N THR A 68 5.54 -7.07 -2.92
CA THR A 68 4.74 -8.26 -2.64
C THR A 68 4.69 -9.24 -3.80
N ILE A 69 4.78 -8.75 -5.04
CA ILE A 69 4.69 -9.62 -6.20
C ILE A 69 5.89 -10.56 -6.23
N GLY A 70 5.59 -11.85 -6.28
CA GLY A 70 6.62 -12.88 -6.31
C GLY A 70 7.12 -13.33 -4.96
N TYR A 71 6.77 -12.62 -3.88
CA TYR A 71 7.20 -13.03 -2.55
C TYR A 71 6.41 -14.26 -2.12
N LYS A 72 7.11 -15.38 -1.96
CA LYS A 72 6.50 -16.66 -1.60
C LYS A 72 5.31 -17.02 -2.48
N GLY A 73 5.41 -16.66 -3.77
CA GLY A 73 4.36 -16.99 -4.74
C GLY A 73 3.19 -16.03 -4.78
N TYR A 74 3.21 -14.96 -4.00
CA TYR A 74 2.14 -13.97 -4.04
C TYR A 74 2.17 -13.21 -5.37
N GLN A 75 1.00 -12.99 -5.97
CA GLN A 75 0.92 -12.47 -7.34
C GLN A 75 0.27 -11.11 -7.45
N HIS A 76 0.07 -10.42 -6.34
CA HIS A 76 -0.63 -9.14 -6.35
C HIS A 76 0.23 -8.04 -5.73
N GLY A 77 -0.02 -6.80 -6.14
CA GLY A 77 0.75 -5.65 -5.67
C GLY A 77 0.32 -5.12 -4.31
N SER A 78 -0.71 -5.71 -3.71
CA SER A 78 -1.23 -5.26 -2.43
C SER A 78 -1.92 -6.41 -1.71
N CYS A 79 -2.17 -6.20 -0.42
CA CYS A 79 -3.04 -7.07 0.37
C CYS A 79 -4.25 -6.23 0.76
N ILE A 80 -5.44 -6.72 0.45
CA ILE A 80 -6.69 -6.00 0.74
C ILE A 80 -7.55 -6.91 1.60
N SER A 81 -7.66 -6.58 2.88
CA SER A 81 -8.42 -7.37 3.84
C SER A 81 -9.74 -6.69 4.12
N VAL A 82 -10.84 -7.42 3.93
CA VAL A 82 -12.19 -6.88 4.09
C VAL A 82 -12.82 -7.47 5.34
N ASN A 83 -13.29 -6.60 6.22
CA ASN A 83 -14.00 -6.96 7.45
C ASN A 83 -13.23 -7.94 8.33
N HIS A 84 -13.67 -9.21 8.36
CA HIS A 84 -13.13 -10.20 9.29
C HIS A 84 -11.84 -10.86 8.82
N VAL A 85 -11.39 -10.58 7.61
CA VAL A 85 -10.09 -11.07 7.15
C VAL A 85 -9.03 -10.26 7.87
N VAL A 86 -8.25 -10.92 8.73
CA VAL A 86 -7.34 -10.21 9.64
C VAL A 86 -6.12 -9.68 8.91
N CYS A 87 -5.55 -10.47 8.01
CA CYS A 87 -4.36 -10.05 7.27
C CYS A 87 -4.26 -10.87 5.99
N HIS A 88 -3.41 -10.40 5.08
CA HIS A 88 -3.12 -11.10 3.82
C HIS A 88 -4.34 -11.38 2.97
N GLY A 89 -5.32 -10.47 2.98
CA GLY A 89 -6.47 -10.57 2.09
C GLY A 89 -6.01 -10.50 0.64
N ILE A 90 -6.40 -11.49 -0.16
CA ILE A 90 -6.02 -11.55 -1.56
C ILE A 90 -7.04 -10.78 -2.38
N PRO A 91 -6.58 -9.82 -3.23
CA PRO A 91 -7.51 -9.13 -4.13
C PRO A 91 -8.28 -10.12 -5.01
N SER A 92 -9.56 -9.87 -5.18
CA SER A 92 -10.43 -10.78 -5.90
C SER A 92 -11.56 -9.99 -6.57
N ASP A 93 -12.47 -10.70 -7.22
CA ASP A 93 -13.65 -10.08 -7.81
C ASP A 93 -14.80 -9.93 -6.81
N LYS A 94 -14.51 -10.09 -5.51
CA LYS A 94 -15.47 -9.80 -4.46
C LYS A 94 -15.86 -8.32 -4.50
N LYS A 95 -17.16 -8.06 -4.55
CA LYS A 95 -17.67 -6.69 -4.58
C LYS A 95 -17.81 -6.15 -3.18
N LEU A 96 -17.44 -4.90 -3.01
CA LEU A 96 -17.59 -4.21 -1.74
C LEU A 96 -19.04 -3.83 -1.52
N LYS A 97 -19.45 -3.80 -0.27
CA LYS A 97 -20.78 -3.38 0.14
C LYS A 97 -20.66 -2.14 1.01
N GLU A 98 -21.74 -1.37 1.04
CA GLU A 98 -21.76 -0.21 1.93
C GLU A 98 -21.53 -0.66 3.36
N GLY A 99 -20.63 0.04 4.05
CA GLY A 99 -20.27 -0.27 5.43
C GLY A 99 -19.10 -1.23 5.57
N ASP A 100 -18.64 -1.84 4.48
CA ASP A 100 -17.44 -2.68 4.56
C ASP A 100 -16.25 -1.87 5.00
N ILE A 101 -15.39 -2.51 5.80
CA ILE A 101 -14.13 -1.90 6.26
C ILE A 101 -13.00 -2.64 5.57
N LEU A 102 -12.10 -1.88 4.95
CA LEU A 102 -10.95 -2.45 4.24
C LEU A 102 -9.66 -2.02 4.91
N ASN A 103 -8.72 -2.95 4.98
CA ASN A 103 -7.33 -2.60 5.26
C ASN A 103 -6.53 -2.88 3.99
N VAL A 104 -5.85 -1.88 3.49
CA VAL A 104 -5.04 -1.99 2.28
C VAL A 104 -3.58 -1.81 2.66
N ASP A 105 -2.78 -2.83 2.40
CA ASP A 105 -1.34 -2.83 2.64
C ASP A 105 -0.60 -2.73 1.32
N VAL A 106 0.33 -1.79 1.23
CA VAL A 106 1.15 -1.61 0.04
C VAL A 106 2.61 -1.55 0.46
N THR A 107 3.45 -2.34 -0.20
CA THR A 107 4.90 -2.27 -0.01
C THR A 107 5.53 -2.05 -1.37
N VAL A 108 6.29 -0.97 -1.49
CA VAL A 108 6.95 -0.62 -2.75
C VAL A 108 8.46 -0.56 -2.55
N ILE A 109 9.17 -0.74 -3.66
CA ILE A 109 10.62 -0.58 -3.70
C ILE A 109 10.92 0.58 -4.64
N VAL A 110 11.58 1.61 -4.11
CA VAL A 110 11.98 2.79 -4.86
C VAL A 110 13.49 2.92 -4.74
N ASP A 111 14.21 2.81 -5.86
CA ASP A 111 15.66 2.88 -5.88
C ASP A 111 16.30 1.90 -4.88
N GLY A 112 15.71 0.73 -4.74
CA GLY A 112 16.20 -0.29 -3.82
C GLY A 112 15.74 -0.13 -2.38
N TRP A 113 15.02 0.94 -2.05
CA TRP A 113 14.53 1.18 -0.69
C TRP A 113 13.07 0.79 -0.56
N TYR A 114 12.72 0.15 0.56
CA TYR A 114 11.38 -0.32 0.80
C TYR A 114 10.55 0.73 1.51
N GLY A 115 9.31 0.90 1.05
CA GLY A 115 8.30 1.69 1.75
C GLY A 115 7.08 0.83 1.97
N ASP A 116 6.70 0.65 3.23
CA ASP A 116 5.58 -0.21 3.62
C ASP A 116 4.59 0.62 4.43
N THR A 117 3.35 0.60 4.01
CA THR A 117 2.31 1.33 4.72
C THR A 117 0.95 0.69 4.47
N SER A 118 0.04 0.92 5.40
CA SER A 118 -1.32 0.43 5.27
C SER A 118 -2.30 1.50 5.73
N ARG A 119 -3.54 1.36 5.29
CA ARG A 119 -4.59 2.31 5.67
C ARG A 119 -5.93 1.61 5.69
N MET A 120 -6.78 2.03 6.62
CA MET A 120 -8.15 1.55 6.72
C MET A 120 -9.08 2.48 5.96
N TYR A 121 -10.05 1.89 5.30
CA TYR A 121 -11.08 2.63 4.57
C TYR A 121 -12.44 2.10 4.96
N VAL A 122 -13.44 2.97 4.96
CA VAL A 122 -14.83 2.56 5.12
C VAL A 122 -15.53 2.76 3.79
N CYS A 123 -16.20 1.71 3.31
CA CYS A 123 -16.90 1.76 2.04
C CYS A 123 -18.26 2.45 2.24
N LEU A 124 -18.37 3.67 1.74
CA LEU A 124 -19.59 4.47 1.91
C LEU A 124 -20.15 4.87 0.55
N LEU A 125 -21.46 5.01 0.51
CA LEU A 125 -22.13 5.51 -0.68
C LEU A 125 -22.28 7.02 -0.55
N TYR A 126 -21.60 7.75 -1.42
CA TYR A 126 -21.68 9.21 -1.46
C TYR A 126 -22.54 9.64 -2.63
N THR A 127 -23.51 10.47 -2.36
CA THR A 127 -24.30 11.07 -3.44
C THR A 127 -23.86 12.49 -3.74
N SER A 128 -23.40 13.20 -2.74
CA SER A 128 -22.98 14.59 -2.90
C SER A 128 -22.03 14.95 -1.76
N PRO A 129 -20.80 14.40 -1.76
CA PRO A 129 -19.89 14.62 -0.65
C PRO A 129 -19.43 16.06 -0.58
N SER A 130 -19.45 16.62 0.62
CA SER A 130 -18.82 17.90 0.90
C SER A 130 -17.38 17.64 1.33
N PRO A 131 -16.52 18.68 1.38
CA PRO A 131 -15.15 18.46 1.84
C PRO A 131 -15.06 17.88 3.23
N ARG A 132 -16.03 18.11 4.09
CA ARG A 132 -16.04 17.51 5.41
C ARG A 132 -16.44 16.06 5.40
N ASP A 133 -17.26 15.65 4.45
CA ASP A 133 -17.71 14.26 4.34
C ASP A 133 -16.66 13.37 3.74
N VAL A 134 -15.73 13.92 3.01
CA VAL A 134 -14.70 13.16 2.33
C VAL A 134 -13.69 12.61 3.31
N ARG A 135 -13.52 13.29 4.42
CA ARG A 135 -12.57 12.81 5.42
C ARG A 135 -13.14 11.70 6.24
N SER A 136 -12.31 10.83 6.58
CA SER A 136 -12.72 9.73 7.42
C SER A 136 -11.53 9.23 8.21
#